data_cc480bdab673a5e94ed4225e7d523751
#
_entry.id   cc480bdab673a5e94ed4225e7d523751
#
_cell.length_a   1.000
_cell.length_b   1.000
_cell.length_c   1.000
_cell.angle_alpha   90.00
_cell.angle_beta   90.00
_cell.angle_gamma   90.00
#
_symmetry.space_group_name_H-M   'P 1'
#
loop_
_entity.id
_entity.type
_entity.pdbx_description
1 polymer ?
#
loop_
_entity_poly.entity_id
_entity_poly.type
_entity_poly.pdbx_seq_one_letter_code
_entity_poly.pdbx_strand_id
1 'polypeptide(L)'
;MPQINDIRELAQQNARYVSNSPQDWMSYLDVAARLYRYSFTDTLLIHAQRPDATACAELELWNQKMSRWVNRGAKGIALLDDTGPRTKLRYVFDIADTHLVRGGKTPLLWNLDSHEHEQAILDHLADTYGLLQTDSMNTALMELAQQLTADNLDEAMDGLAYEVADTFLEELDEDNIRVRFRELMTNSIFYTLS
;
A
#
# COMPACT_ATOMS: atom_id res chain seq x y z
N MET A 1 6.08 23.59 11.39
CA MET A 1 6.10 22.70 10.23
C MET A 1 7.09 21.61 10.55
N PRO A 2 6.79 20.34 10.25
CA PRO A 2 7.75 19.27 10.46
C PRO A 2 8.98 19.47 9.59
N GLN A 3 10.12 18.99 10.05
CA GLN A 3 11.37 18.97 9.28
C GLN A 3 11.49 17.63 8.53
N ILE A 4 12.36 17.55 7.53
CA ILE A 4 12.59 16.33 6.75
C ILE A 4 13.01 15.17 7.66
N ASN A 5 13.85 15.44 8.65
CA ASN A 5 14.32 14.42 9.58
C ASN A 5 13.17 13.88 10.46
N ASP A 6 12.25 14.75 10.88
CA ASP A 6 11.07 14.33 11.66
C ASP A 6 10.21 13.32 10.86
N ILE A 7 10.07 13.56 9.54
CA ILE A 7 9.29 12.69 8.65
C ILE A 7 10.02 11.38 8.35
N ARG A 8 11.35 11.40 8.21
CA ARG A 8 12.16 10.16 8.11
C ARG A 8 12.06 9.31 9.37
N GLU A 9 12.17 9.94 10.51
CA GLU A 9 12.03 9.27 11.81
C GLU A 9 10.63 8.69 11.98
N LEU A 10 9.59 9.44 11.59
CA LEU A 10 8.21 8.95 11.59
C LEU A 10 8.04 7.70 10.72
N ALA A 11 8.62 7.68 9.50
CA ALA A 11 8.57 6.50 8.63
C ALA A 11 9.23 5.28 9.29
N GLN A 12 10.41 5.45 9.90
CA GLN A 12 11.11 4.37 10.60
C GLN A 12 10.34 3.88 11.83
N GLN A 13 9.77 4.79 12.61
CA GLN A 13 8.95 4.43 13.77
C GLN A 13 7.71 3.66 13.35
N ASN A 14 7.04 4.10 12.28
CA ASN A 14 5.86 3.41 11.79
C ASN A 14 6.18 2.07 11.15
N ALA A 15 7.33 1.92 10.47
CA ALA A 15 7.79 0.64 9.97
C ALA A 15 7.95 -0.38 11.11
N ARG A 16 8.53 0.04 12.24
CA ARG A 16 8.63 -0.80 13.44
C ARG A 16 7.26 -1.08 14.06
N TYR A 17 6.38 -0.08 14.09
CA TYR A 17 5.03 -0.24 14.64
C TYR A 17 4.24 -1.30 13.87
N VAL A 18 4.17 -1.20 12.55
CA VAL A 18 3.38 -2.13 11.72
C VAL A 18 3.95 -3.57 11.73
N SER A 19 5.22 -3.74 12.10
CA SER A 19 5.83 -5.07 12.25
C SER A 19 5.67 -5.71 13.63
N ASN A 20 5.05 -5.02 14.61
CA ASN A 20 4.92 -5.54 15.97
C ASN A 20 3.90 -6.67 16.11
N SER A 21 2.83 -6.65 15.33
CA SER A 21 1.79 -7.66 15.39
C SER A 21 1.12 -7.88 14.03
N PRO A 22 0.49 -9.06 13.82
CA PRO A 22 -0.31 -9.28 12.60
C PRO A 22 -1.42 -8.23 12.41
N GLN A 23 -2.04 -7.75 13.49
CA GLN A 23 -3.10 -6.75 13.45
C GLN A 23 -2.58 -5.39 12.98
N ASP A 24 -1.40 -4.98 13.45
CA ASP A 24 -0.76 -3.72 13.03
C ASP A 24 -0.36 -3.82 11.54
N TRP A 25 0.15 -4.97 11.12
CA TRP A 25 0.47 -5.26 9.72
C TRP A 25 -0.77 -5.20 8.83
N MET A 26 -1.87 -5.85 9.21
CA MET A 26 -3.14 -5.81 8.49
C MET A 26 -3.68 -4.37 8.39
N SER A 27 -3.60 -3.60 9.47
CA SER A 27 -4.01 -2.17 9.45
C SER A 27 -3.22 -1.36 8.42
N TYR A 28 -1.92 -1.63 8.28
CA TYR A 28 -1.10 -1.04 7.22
C TYR A 28 -1.53 -1.51 5.83
N LEU A 29 -1.77 -2.82 5.65
CA LEU A 29 -2.21 -3.39 4.37
C LEU A 29 -3.55 -2.81 3.91
N ASP A 30 -4.49 -2.52 4.82
CA ASP A 30 -5.75 -1.84 4.51
C ASP A 30 -5.52 -0.46 3.86
N VAL A 31 -4.53 0.29 4.37
CA VAL A 31 -4.17 1.58 3.76
C VAL A 31 -3.46 1.38 2.43
N ALA A 32 -2.57 0.40 2.34
CA ALA A 32 -1.84 0.08 1.11
C ALA A 32 -2.79 -0.35 -0.01
N ALA A 33 -3.81 -1.17 0.28
CA ALA A 33 -4.83 -1.58 -0.66
C ALA A 33 -5.62 -0.38 -1.22
N ARG A 34 -6.07 0.52 -0.34
CA ARG A 34 -6.81 1.73 -0.76
C ARG A 34 -5.94 2.72 -1.55
N LEU A 35 -4.66 2.80 -1.20
CA LEU A 35 -3.71 3.77 -1.75
C LEU A 35 -2.64 3.11 -2.63
N TYR A 36 -2.98 2.08 -3.38
CA TYR A 36 -2.10 1.20 -4.17
C TYR A 36 -1.15 1.91 -5.15
N ARG A 37 -1.38 3.19 -5.44
CA ARG A 37 -0.51 4.01 -6.31
C ARG A 37 0.64 4.70 -5.57
N TYR A 38 0.62 4.68 -4.25
CA TYR A 38 1.68 5.24 -3.44
C TYR A 38 2.80 4.23 -3.21
N SER A 39 4.02 4.71 -3.08
CA SER A 39 5.16 3.87 -2.71
C SER A 39 5.01 3.32 -1.29
N PHE A 40 5.79 2.29 -0.97
CA PHE A 40 5.81 1.72 0.38
C PHE A 40 6.08 2.79 1.46
N THR A 41 7.11 3.62 1.27
CA THR A 41 7.45 4.69 2.22
C THR A 41 6.33 5.74 2.34
N ASP A 42 5.73 6.14 1.23
CA ASP A 42 4.60 7.07 1.25
C ASP A 42 3.40 6.49 2.00
N THR A 43 3.08 5.22 1.73
CA THR A 43 1.96 4.54 2.40
C THR A 43 2.21 4.39 3.90
N LEU A 44 3.45 4.09 4.32
CA LEU A 44 3.83 4.11 5.74
C LEU A 44 3.62 5.49 6.38
N LEU A 45 4.01 6.55 5.68
CA LEU A 45 3.84 7.92 6.18
C LEU A 45 2.37 8.33 6.22
N ILE A 46 1.56 7.90 5.26
CA ILE A 46 0.12 8.15 5.27
C ILE A 46 -0.53 7.37 6.41
N HIS A 47 -0.22 6.07 6.56
CA HIS A 47 -0.73 5.26 7.67
C HIS A 47 -0.42 5.88 9.03
N ALA A 48 0.82 6.35 9.25
CA ALA A 48 1.23 6.98 10.50
C ALA A 48 0.46 8.27 10.83
N GLN A 49 0.08 9.05 9.82
CA GLN A 49 -0.55 10.36 10.00
C GLN A 49 -2.06 10.33 9.82
N ARG A 50 -2.57 9.39 9.01
CA ARG A 50 -3.98 9.25 8.64
C ARG A 50 -4.35 7.81 8.28
N PRO A 51 -4.49 6.90 9.24
CA PRO A 51 -4.77 5.48 8.98
C PRO A 51 -6.15 5.23 8.33
N ASP A 52 -7.06 6.19 8.41
CA ASP A 52 -8.38 6.18 7.77
C ASP A 52 -8.42 6.80 6.37
N ALA A 53 -7.27 7.18 5.80
CA ALA A 53 -7.19 7.78 4.47
C ALA A 53 -7.76 6.84 3.39
N THR A 54 -8.55 7.41 2.47
CA THR A 54 -9.23 6.67 1.40
C THR A 54 -8.78 7.08 0.00
N ALA A 55 -8.50 8.36 -0.22
CA ALA A 55 -7.98 8.86 -1.49
C ALA A 55 -7.17 10.13 -1.24
N CYS A 56 -5.88 10.03 -1.38
CA CYS A 56 -4.95 11.13 -1.15
C CYS A 56 -4.47 11.74 -2.46
N ALA A 57 -4.34 13.06 -2.49
CA ALA A 57 -3.69 13.78 -3.58
C ALA A 57 -3.17 15.15 -3.12
N GLU A 58 -2.27 15.71 -3.92
CA GLU A 58 -1.77 17.06 -3.71
C GLU A 58 -2.87 18.11 -3.93
N LEU A 59 -2.71 19.25 -3.26
CA LEU A 59 -3.64 20.39 -3.33
C LEU A 59 -3.98 20.78 -4.78
N GLU A 60 -2.98 20.78 -5.63
CA GLU A 60 -3.12 21.18 -7.03
C GLU A 60 -4.02 20.22 -7.81
N LEU A 61 -3.87 18.91 -7.59
CA LEU A 61 -4.72 17.90 -8.22
C LEU A 61 -6.17 18.04 -7.76
N TRP A 62 -6.39 18.20 -6.45
CA TRP A 62 -7.74 18.43 -5.93
C TRP A 62 -8.40 19.66 -6.54
N ASN A 63 -7.70 20.79 -6.55
CA ASN A 63 -8.27 22.06 -6.99
C ASN A 63 -8.44 22.12 -8.51
N GLN A 64 -7.42 21.74 -9.29
CA GLN A 64 -7.41 21.97 -10.75
C GLN A 64 -8.04 20.84 -11.54
N LYS A 65 -7.81 19.57 -11.13
CA LYS A 65 -8.27 18.40 -11.89
C LYS A 65 -9.62 17.89 -11.42
N MET A 66 -9.87 17.95 -10.11
CA MET A 66 -11.07 17.40 -9.52
C MET A 66 -12.11 18.48 -9.18
N SER A 67 -11.74 19.76 -9.24
CA SER A 67 -12.58 20.88 -8.80
C SER A 67 -13.16 20.62 -7.40
N ARG A 68 -12.28 20.17 -6.53
CA ARG A 68 -12.54 19.98 -5.09
C ARG A 68 -11.57 20.87 -4.32
N TRP A 69 -12.08 21.57 -3.32
CA TRP A 69 -11.24 22.46 -2.55
C TRP A 69 -10.91 21.86 -1.19
N VAL A 70 -9.64 21.93 -0.83
CA VAL A 70 -9.20 21.52 0.49
C VAL A 70 -9.80 22.47 1.53
N ASN A 71 -10.36 21.88 2.58
CA ASN A 71 -11.02 22.62 3.64
C ASN A 71 -10.03 23.51 4.40
N ARG A 72 -10.48 24.71 4.76
CA ARG A 72 -9.65 25.62 5.54
C ARG A 72 -9.29 24.99 6.89
N GLY A 73 -7.99 24.92 7.18
CA GLY A 73 -7.49 24.33 8.41
C GLY A 73 -7.21 22.82 8.32
N ALA A 74 -7.49 22.17 7.19
CA ALA A 74 -7.07 20.78 6.96
C ALA A 74 -5.54 20.66 7.11
N LYS A 75 -5.11 19.58 7.74
CA LYS A 75 -3.68 19.28 7.90
C LYS A 75 -3.24 18.38 6.77
N GLY A 76 -2.28 18.86 5.97
CA GLY A 76 -1.68 18.02 4.94
C GLY A 76 -0.84 16.89 5.56
N ILE A 77 -0.91 15.73 4.95
CA ILE A 77 -0.07 14.58 5.25
C ILE A 77 1.29 14.83 4.62
N ALA A 78 2.35 14.88 5.43
CA ALA A 78 3.70 15.16 4.96
C ALA A 78 4.35 13.90 4.41
N LEU A 79 4.83 13.96 3.18
CA LEU A 79 5.56 12.90 2.49
C LEU A 79 6.94 13.40 2.08
N LEU A 80 7.84 12.46 1.77
CA LEU A 80 9.16 12.76 1.24
C LEU A 80 9.10 12.82 -0.29
N ASP A 81 9.74 13.82 -0.88
CA ASP A 81 9.96 13.93 -2.32
C ASP A 81 11.46 13.86 -2.58
N ASP A 82 11.91 12.70 -3.05
CA ASP A 82 13.29 12.40 -3.40
C ASP A 82 13.55 12.44 -4.92
N THR A 83 12.61 12.96 -5.70
CA THR A 83 12.74 13.03 -7.18
C THR A 83 13.75 14.06 -7.65
N GLY A 84 14.16 14.99 -6.79
CA GLY A 84 15.11 16.04 -7.09
C GLY A 84 16.49 15.81 -6.45
N PRO A 85 17.45 16.73 -6.69
CA PRO A 85 18.81 16.63 -6.13
C PRO A 85 18.87 16.79 -4.60
N ARG A 86 17.77 17.18 -3.99
CA ARG A 86 17.62 17.32 -2.54
C ARG A 86 16.22 16.88 -2.15
N THR A 87 16.12 16.06 -1.12
CA THR A 87 14.84 15.69 -0.51
C THR A 87 14.06 16.95 -0.10
N LYS A 88 12.77 16.95 -0.39
CA LYS A 88 11.82 18.00 0.02
C LYS A 88 10.62 17.36 0.70
N LEU A 89 9.85 18.16 1.40
CA LEU A 89 8.51 17.74 1.84
C LEU A 89 7.48 18.09 0.77
N ARG A 90 6.62 17.12 0.45
CA ARG A 90 5.38 17.33 -0.29
C ARG A 90 4.20 17.00 0.61
N TYR A 91 3.05 17.59 0.32
CA TYR A 91 1.86 17.40 1.14
C TYR A 91 0.71 16.89 0.30
N VAL A 92 0.06 15.86 0.81
CA VAL A 92 -1.19 15.33 0.24
C VAL A 92 -2.33 15.52 1.24
N PHE A 93 -3.56 15.54 0.72
CA PHE A 93 -4.78 15.70 1.51
C PHE A 93 -5.72 14.55 1.15
N ASP A 94 -6.37 13.97 2.14
CA ASP A 94 -7.40 12.98 1.90
C ASP A 94 -8.68 13.62 1.34
N ILE A 95 -9.47 12.86 0.60
CA ILE A 95 -10.74 13.31 0.04
C ILE A 95 -11.69 13.84 1.12
N ALA A 96 -11.66 13.27 2.33
CA ALA A 96 -12.49 13.72 3.46
C ALA A 96 -12.13 15.14 3.93
N ASP A 97 -10.91 15.59 3.63
CA ASP A 97 -10.47 16.97 3.89
C ASP A 97 -10.85 17.96 2.79
N THR A 98 -11.67 17.55 1.82
CA THR A 98 -12.05 18.36 0.67
C THR A 98 -13.56 18.49 0.55
N HIS A 99 -14.01 19.53 -0.15
CA HIS A 99 -15.39 19.70 -0.53
C HIS A 99 -15.54 19.97 -2.03
N LEU A 100 -16.67 19.54 -2.59
CA LEU A 100 -17.02 19.79 -3.98
C LEU A 100 -17.34 21.26 -4.20
N VAL A 101 -16.83 21.82 -5.29
CA VAL A 101 -17.32 23.08 -5.85
C VAL A 101 -18.13 22.82 -7.11
N ARG A 102 -18.76 23.85 -7.67
CA ARG A 102 -19.57 23.71 -8.89
C ARG A 102 -18.76 23.09 -10.02
N GLY A 103 -19.24 21.97 -10.55
CA GLY A 103 -18.54 21.19 -11.58
C GLY A 103 -17.48 20.24 -11.03
N GLY A 104 -17.38 20.10 -9.71
CA GLY A 104 -16.44 19.18 -9.07
C GLY A 104 -16.77 17.73 -9.33
N LYS A 105 -15.71 16.90 -9.33
CA LYS A 105 -15.78 15.46 -9.55
C LYS A 105 -15.52 14.71 -8.24
N THR A 106 -16.20 13.61 -8.06
CA THR A 106 -15.86 12.64 -7.03
C THR A 106 -14.96 11.59 -7.68
N PRO A 107 -13.76 11.31 -7.14
CA PRO A 107 -12.95 10.22 -7.65
C PRO A 107 -13.75 8.92 -7.53
N LEU A 108 -13.64 8.10 -8.56
CA LEU A 108 -14.11 6.72 -8.49
C LEU A 108 -13.16 6.00 -7.56
N LEU A 109 -13.58 5.78 -6.34
CA LEU A 109 -12.91 4.87 -5.44
C LEU A 109 -13.19 3.45 -5.94
N TRP A 110 -12.15 2.63 -5.94
CA TRP A 110 -12.32 1.23 -6.30
C TRP A 110 -13.34 0.60 -5.35
N ASN A 111 -14.42 0.15 -5.89
CA ASN A 111 -15.42 -0.64 -5.21
C ASN A 111 -15.92 -1.66 -6.22
N LEU A 112 -15.62 -2.92 -5.96
CA LEU A 112 -16.04 -4.01 -6.79
C LEU A 112 -17.40 -4.53 -6.25
N ASP A 113 -18.47 -4.37 -7.04
CA ASP A 113 -19.65 -5.20 -6.86
C ASP A 113 -19.30 -6.58 -7.43
N SER A 114 -18.81 -7.45 -6.54
CA SER A 114 -18.32 -8.77 -6.89
C SER A 114 -19.35 -9.62 -7.61
N HIS A 115 -20.63 -9.47 -7.29
CA HIS A 115 -21.69 -10.32 -7.87
C HIS A 115 -21.97 -10.04 -9.35
N GLU A 116 -21.83 -8.78 -9.79
CA GLU A 116 -22.13 -8.42 -11.18
C GLU A 116 -20.97 -8.68 -12.13
N HIS A 117 -19.73 -8.63 -11.63
CA HIS A 117 -18.52 -8.64 -12.46
C HIS A 117 -17.57 -9.80 -12.17
N GLU A 118 -17.90 -10.68 -11.23
CA GLU A 118 -17.01 -11.75 -10.75
C GLU A 118 -16.47 -12.61 -11.89
N GLN A 119 -17.33 -13.10 -12.78
CA GLN A 119 -16.90 -13.95 -13.89
C GLN A 119 -15.97 -13.21 -14.86
N ALA A 120 -16.29 -11.96 -15.20
CA ALA A 120 -15.46 -11.18 -16.10
C ALA A 120 -14.06 -10.89 -15.51
N ILE A 121 -13.97 -10.75 -14.20
CA ILE A 121 -12.68 -10.57 -13.49
C ILE A 121 -11.93 -11.89 -13.47
N LEU A 122 -12.57 -12.99 -13.15
CA LEU A 122 -11.94 -14.32 -13.17
C LEU A 122 -11.38 -14.65 -14.56
N ASP A 123 -12.15 -14.41 -15.61
CA ASP A 123 -11.70 -14.59 -16.99
C ASP A 123 -10.50 -13.70 -17.31
N HIS A 124 -10.54 -12.44 -16.90
CA HIS A 124 -9.43 -11.50 -17.11
C HIS A 124 -8.16 -11.89 -16.32
N LEU A 125 -8.31 -12.34 -15.09
CA LEU A 125 -7.18 -12.84 -14.29
C LEU A 125 -6.57 -14.08 -14.92
N ALA A 126 -7.40 -15.04 -15.36
CA ALA A 126 -6.94 -16.24 -16.05
C ALA A 126 -6.18 -15.90 -17.34
N ASP A 127 -6.73 -15.01 -18.18
CA ASP A 127 -6.13 -14.60 -19.46
C ASP A 127 -4.83 -13.80 -19.25
N THR A 128 -4.79 -12.94 -18.23
CA THR A 128 -3.66 -12.03 -18.01
C THR A 128 -2.49 -12.71 -17.32
N TYR A 129 -2.77 -13.55 -16.33
CA TYR A 129 -1.76 -14.18 -15.47
C TYR A 129 -1.61 -15.68 -15.73
N GLY A 130 -2.40 -16.27 -16.61
CA GLY A 130 -2.36 -17.70 -16.92
C GLY A 130 -2.85 -18.57 -15.77
N LEU A 131 -3.74 -18.05 -14.91
CA LEU A 131 -4.28 -18.78 -13.77
C LEU A 131 -5.20 -19.91 -14.20
N LEU A 132 -5.35 -20.91 -13.34
CA LEU A 132 -6.32 -21.98 -13.55
C LEU A 132 -7.75 -21.41 -13.55
N GLN A 133 -8.57 -21.90 -14.44
CA GLN A 133 -9.99 -21.50 -14.46
C GLN A 133 -10.68 -22.01 -13.20
N THR A 134 -11.32 -21.11 -12.47
CA THR A 134 -12.07 -21.36 -11.26
C THR A 134 -13.33 -20.51 -11.23
N ASP A 135 -14.32 -20.93 -10.46
CA ASP A 135 -15.54 -20.17 -10.18
C ASP A 135 -15.48 -19.44 -8.82
N SER A 136 -14.30 -19.46 -8.18
CA SER A 136 -14.08 -18.85 -6.87
C SER A 136 -13.04 -17.73 -6.94
N MET A 137 -13.47 -16.49 -6.64
CA MET A 137 -12.61 -15.34 -6.55
C MET A 137 -11.46 -15.56 -5.54
N ASN A 138 -11.77 -16.10 -4.36
CA ASN A 138 -10.73 -16.36 -3.36
C ASN A 138 -9.68 -17.36 -3.86
N THR A 139 -10.09 -18.36 -4.64
CA THR A 139 -9.15 -19.33 -5.22
C THR A 139 -8.25 -18.65 -6.25
N ALA A 140 -8.80 -17.84 -7.15
CA ALA A 140 -8.04 -17.10 -8.14
C ALA A 140 -7.07 -16.10 -7.51
N LEU A 141 -7.52 -15.35 -6.51
CA LEU A 141 -6.66 -14.37 -5.80
C LEU A 141 -5.55 -15.05 -5.01
N MET A 142 -5.81 -16.22 -4.41
CA MET A 142 -4.77 -17.00 -3.71
C MET A 142 -3.73 -17.54 -4.70
N GLU A 143 -4.17 -18.07 -5.85
CA GLU A 143 -3.26 -18.54 -6.91
C GLU A 143 -2.40 -17.40 -7.44
N LEU A 144 -3.01 -16.23 -7.70
CA LEU A 144 -2.30 -15.01 -8.10
C LEU A 144 -1.27 -14.59 -7.04
N ALA A 145 -1.66 -14.58 -5.77
CA ALA A 145 -0.75 -14.24 -4.67
C ALA A 145 0.45 -15.19 -4.59
N GLN A 146 0.22 -16.49 -4.79
CA GLN A 146 1.28 -17.50 -4.82
C GLN A 146 2.23 -17.29 -6.01
N GLN A 147 1.68 -17.00 -7.19
CA GLN A 147 2.49 -16.73 -8.38
C GLN A 147 3.33 -15.46 -8.21
N LEU A 148 2.72 -14.35 -7.80
CA LEU A 148 3.44 -13.10 -7.54
C LEU A 148 4.52 -13.26 -6.46
N THR A 149 4.24 -14.06 -5.44
CA THR A 149 5.26 -14.40 -4.42
C THR A 149 6.42 -15.18 -5.04
N ALA A 150 6.13 -16.21 -5.85
CA ALA A 150 7.17 -17.03 -6.47
C ALA A 150 8.06 -16.19 -7.40
N ASP A 151 7.48 -15.29 -8.16
CA ASP A 151 8.19 -14.42 -9.11
C ASP A 151 9.12 -13.40 -8.43
N ASN A 152 8.83 -13.02 -7.18
CA ASN A 152 9.56 -11.96 -6.48
C ASN A 152 10.34 -12.45 -5.23
N LEU A 153 10.22 -13.72 -4.87
CA LEU A 153 10.79 -14.25 -3.61
C LEU A 153 12.31 -14.18 -3.59
N ASP A 154 12.98 -14.51 -4.71
CA ASP A 154 14.44 -14.53 -4.76
C ASP A 154 15.03 -13.13 -4.58
N GLU A 155 14.48 -12.12 -5.27
CA GLU A 155 14.89 -10.72 -5.12
C GLU A 155 14.66 -10.22 -3.68
N ALA A 156 13.52 -10.58 -3.08
CA ALA A 156 13.21 -10.22 -1.71
C ALA A 156 14.15 -10.89 -0.70
N MET A 157 14.53 -12.14 -0.93
CA MET A 157 15.49 -12.87 -0.08
C MET A 157 16.90 -12.28 -0.22
N ASP A 158 17.34 -11.92 -1.42
CA ASP A 158 18.63 -11.24 -1.63
C ASP A 158 18.69 -9.91 -0.85
N GLY A 159 17.63 -9.13 -0.87
CA GLY A 159 17.51 -7.91 -0.06
C GLY A 159 17.59 -8.19 1.45
N LEU A 160 16.90 -9.23 1.90
CA LEU A 160 16.84 -9.61 3.31
C LEU A 160 18.19 -10.08 3.86
N ALA A 161 19.01 -10.74 3.05
CA ALA A 161 20.31 -11.28 3.47
C ALA A 161 21.26 -10.21 4.07
N TYR A 162 21.09 -8.97 3.67
CA TYR A 162 21.89 -7.86 4.20
C TYR A 162 21.36 -7.27 5.52
N GLU A 163 20.13 -7.61 5.91
CA GLU A 163 19.43 -7.03 7.06
C GLU A 163 19.13 -8.01 8.18
N VAL A 164 19.61 -9.27 8.04
CA VAL A 164 19.37 -10.33 9.03
C VAL A 164 20.23 -10.14 10.29
N ALA A 165 21.42 -9.55 10.16
CA ALA A 165 22.35 -9.36 11.26
C ALA A 165 21.71 -8.57 12.42
N ASP A 166 21.97 -9.00 13.64
CA ASP A 166 21.42 -8.42 14.88
C ASP A 166 19.88 -8.51 15.01
N THR A 167 19.22 -9.38 14.24
CA THR A 167 17.78 -9.65 14.34
C THR A 167 17.52 -11.08 14.80
N PHE A 168 16.29 -11.38 15.20
CA PHE A 168 15.87 -12.75 15.53
C PHE A 168 15.98 -13.74 14.36
N LEU A 169 16.10 -13.24 13.14
CA LEU A 169 16.25 -14.06 11.93
C LEU A 169 17.67 -14.66 11.82
N GLU A 170 18.66 -14.06 12.50
CA GLU A 170 20.04 -14.54 12.49
C GLU A 170 20.17 -15.96 13.07
N GLU A 171 19.26 -16.35 13.97
CA GLU A 171 19.23 -17.69 14.58
C GLU A 171 18.55 -18.74 13.69
N LEU A 172 17.89 -18.33 12.60
CA LEU A 172 17.20 -19.21 11.67
C LEU A 172 18.12 -19.58 10.49
N ASP A 173 18.01 -20.82 10.03
CA ASP A 173 18.62 -21.20 8.76
C ASP A 173 17.87 -20.57 7.57
N GLU A 174 18.55 -20.44 6.44
CA GLU A 174 18.04 -19.79 5.23
C GLU A 174 16.75 -20.44 4.71
N ASP A 175 16.63 -21.75 4.78
CA ASP A 175 15.43 -22.48 4.31
C ASP A 175 14.21 -22.11 5.16
N ASN A 176 14.38 -22.04 6.48
CA ASN A 176 13.31 -21.63 7.39
C ASN A 176 12.92 -20.16 7.20
N ILE A 177 13.89 -19.26 7.00
CA ILE A 177 13.62 -17.86 6.68
C ILE A 177 12.81 -17.79 5.38
N ARG A 178 13.24 -18.51 4.33
CA ARG A 178 12.59 -18.51 3.02
C ARG A 178 11.14 -19.00 3.07
N VAL A 179 10.88 -20.07 3.82
CA VAL A 179 9.50 -20.60 3.98
C VAL A 179 8.61 -19.57 4.66
N ARG A 180 9.05 -19.01 5.79
CA ARG A 180 8.26 -18.02 6.55
C ARG A 180 8.04 -16.75 5.77
N PHE A 181 9.05 -16.30 5.03
CA PHE A 181 8.95 -15.10 4.21
C PHE A 181 7.98 -15.29 3.04
N ARG A 182 8.01 -16.48 2.41
CA ARG A 182 7.03 -16.87 1.38
C ARG A 182 5.60 -16.83 1.93
N GLU A 183 5.37 -17.42 3.09
CA GLU A 183 4.04 -17.41 3.73
C GLU A 183 3.58 -15.98 4.02
N LEU A 184 4.46 -15.14 4.57
CA LEU A 184 4.15 -13.75 4.86
C LEU A 184 3.81 -12.97 3.59
N MET A 185 4.61 -13.08 2.54
CA MET A 185 4.37 -12.43 1.25
C MET A 185 3.04 -12.87 0.65
N THR A 186 2.83 -14.20 0.53
CA THR A 186 1.59 -14.73 -0.07
C THR A 186 0.36 -14.25 0.68
N ASN A 187 0.36 -14.33 2.00
CA ASN A 187 -0.78 -13.90 2.82
C ASN A 187 -1.00 -12.40 2.74
N SER A 188 0.08 -11.59 2.71
CA SER A 188 -0.02 -10.14 2.58
C SER A 188 -0.58 -9.71 1.23
N ILE A 189 -0.11 -10.33 0.13
CA ILE A 189 -0.62 -10.08 -1.22
C ILE A 189 -2.09 -10.49 -1.30
N PHE A 190 -2.43 -11.70 -0.86
CA PHE A 190 -3.82 -12.17 -0.85
C PHE A 190 -4.74 -11.24 -0.08
N TYR A 191 -4.35 -10.84 1.14
CA TYR A 191 -5.13 -9.91 1.97
C TYR A 191 -5.33 -8.54 1.28
N THR A 192 -4.30 -8.06 0.60
CA THR A 192 -4.37 -6.75 -0.08
C THR A 192 -5.29 -6.79 -1.32
N LEU A 193 -5.41 -7.96 -1.97
CA LEU A 193 -6.24 -8.16 -3.16
C LEU A 193 -7.70 -8.50 -2.84
N SER A 194 -7.98 -9.05 -1.66
CA SER A 194 -9.32 -9.46 -1.23
C SER A 194 -10.09 -8.36 -0.52
#